data_d474c264f3f93ad838e8e4dcd71f6445
#
_entry.id   d474c264f3f93ad838e8e4dcd71f6445
#
_cell.length_a   1.000
_cell.length_b   1.000
_cell.length_c   1.000
_cell.angle_alpha   90.00
_cell.angle_beta   90.00
_cell.angle_gamma   90.00
#
_symmetry.space_group_name_H-M   'P 1'
#
loop_
_entity.id
_entity.type
_entity.pdbx_description
1 polymer ?
#
loop_
_entity_poly.entity_id
_entity_poly.type
_entity_poly.pdbx_seq_one_letter_code
_entity_poly.pdbx_strand_id
1 'polypeptide(L)'
;KDSEDNVEGGDLLQRTLQRDIQVIREVYNIEIKCNRSTNEYEITEDNDLYVQNLLEAFDVFRALQNYGNLSEVIQFEKRLPAGTEYLSPLLRAIKEKRQVKLHYYKFWDRSSQTQERTIEPYLLKEAQRRWYVLAWDVEKEALRVFGLDRIKRLDDERGVKFQHPVPKDVEHYFDDSFGAWVDNERTQAEEVVLAFRKLPTDTVFIPNPAKYLEAMPLHSSQQILKEEEEAIVLRLRIKITPDFIKELLSYGKQVEILTPAHLQEELTAKQK
;
A
#
# COMPACT_ATOMS: atom_id res chain seq x y z
N LYS A 1 29.74 8.17 49.85
CA LYS A 1 28.28 8.39 49.88
C LYS A 1 27.67 8.67 48.51
N ASP A 2 28.49 8.76 47.44
CA ASP A 2 28.07 9.18 46.10
C ASP A 2 27.91 8.01 45.08
N SER A 3 28.01 6.75 45.54
CA SER A 3 27.97 5.59 44.66
C SER A 3 26.65 4.80 44.69
N GLU A 4 25.77 5.03 45.66
CA GLU A 4 24.50 4.32 45.80
C GLU A 4 23.36 4.98 44.97
N ASP A 5 23.34 6.32 44.87
CA ASP A 5 22.31 7.05 44.16
C ASP A 5 22.37 6.84 42.61
N ASN A 6 23.51 6.46 42.06
CA ASN A 6 23.69 6.22 40.60
C ASN A 6 23.20 4.85 40.17
N VAL A 7 23.12 3.86 41.06
CA VAL A 7 22.66 2.51 40.77
C VAL A 7 21.14 2.44 40.70
N GLU A 8 20.44 3.14 41.60
CA GLU A 8 18.98 3.20 41.57
C GLU A 8 18.42 3.95 40.38
N GLY A 9 19.07 5.02 39.92
CA GLY A 9 18.68 5.77 38.73
C GLY A 9 18.83 4.97 37.46
N GLY A 10 19.88 4.14 37.31
CA GLY A 10 20.12 3.26 36.18
C GLY A 10 19.07 2.16 36.08
N ASP A 11 18.71 1.54 37.18
CA ASP A 11 17.72 0.45 37.23
C ASP A 11 16.28 0.94 36.91
N LEU A 12 15.92 2.15 37.36
CA LEU A 12 14.66 2.79 37.00
C LEU A 12 14.55 3.14 35.51
N LEU A 13 15.61 3.64 34.91
CA LEU A 13 15.67 3.94 33.49
C LEU A 13 15.58 2.67 32.64
N GLN A 14 16.25 1.60 33.05
CA GLN A 14 16.21 0.31 32.35
C GLN A 14 14.84 -0.34 32.42
N ARG A 15 14.15 -0.28 33.55
CA ARG A 15 12.77 -0.77 33.69
C ARG A 15 11.80 0.01 32.83
N THR A 16 11.94 1.32 32.77
CA THR A 16 11.13 2.20 31.94
C THR A 16 11.33 1.87 30.46
N LEU A 17 12.56 1.74 30.01
CA LEU A 17 12.90 1.35 28.63
C LEU A 17 12.32 -0.02 28.25
N GLN A 18 12.43 -1.02 29.13
CA GLN A 18 11.86 -2.34 28.86
C GLN A 18 10.33 -2.31 28.76
N ARG A 19 9.68 -1.54 29.63
CA ARG A 19 8.22 -1.33 29.54
C ARG A 19 7.84 -0.66 28.22
N ASP A 20 8.58 0.36 27.81
CA ASP A 20 8.30 1.09 26.58
C ASP A 20 8.54 0.21 25.35
N ILE A 21 9.58 -0.64 25.34
CA ILE A 21 9.81 -1.67 24.30
C ILE A 21 8.65 -2.66 24.25
N GLN A 22 8.14 -3.09 25.41
CA GLN A 22 6.99 -3.97 25.45
C GLN A 22 5.73 -3.33 24.88
N VAL A 23 5.47 -2.06 25.21
CA VAL A 23 4.35 -1.29 24.63
C VAL A 23 4.51 -1.15 23.10
N ILE A 24 5.71 -0.86 22.62
CA ILE A 24 5.99 -0.78 21.20
C ILE A 24 5.70 -2.12 20.51
N ARG A 25 6.14 -3.24 21.09
CA ARG A 25 5.85 -4.58 20.59
C ARG A 25 4.35 -4.86 20.55
N GLU A 26 3.63 -4.57 21.61
CA GLU A 26 2.19 -4.85 21.72
C GLU A 26 1.33 -3.96 20.80
N VAL A 27 1.70 -2.69 20.66
CA VAL A 27 0.92 -1.70 19.90
C VAL A 27 1.26 -1.73 18.41
N TYR A 28 2.56 -1.84 18.08
CA TYR A 28 3.06 -1.68 16.72
C TYR A 28 3.57 -2.99 16.11
N ASN A 29 3.60 -4.08 16.86
CA ASN A 29 4.16 -5.38 16.46
C ASN A 29 5.63 -5.29 15.99
N ILE A 30 6.40 -4.38 16.57
CA ILE A 30 7.82 -4.17 16.26
C ILE A 30 8.66 -4.93 17.28
N GLU A 31 9.51 -5.86 16.81
CA GLU A 31 10.47 -6.56 17.65
C GLU A 31 11.75 -5.75 17.83
N ILE A 32 12.03 -5.37 19.07
CA ILE A 32 13.25 -4.68 19.47
C ILE A 32 14.07 -5.63 20.35
N LYS A 33 15.30 -5.92 19.94
CA LYS A 33 16.24 -6.76 20.69
C LYS A 33 17.48 -5.99 21.10
N CYS A 34 17.99 -6.32 22.30
CA CYS A 34 19.26 -5.78 22.75
C CYS A 34 20.40 -6.65 22.23
N ASN A 35 21.32 -6.06 21.48
CA ASN A 35 22.59 -6.67 21.12
C ASN A 35 23.52 -6.57 22.34
N ARG A 36 23.73 -7.70 23.02
CA ARG A 36 24.52 -7.75 24.26
C ARG A 36 26.01 -7.47 24.05
N SER A 37 26.52 -7.57 22.82
CA SER A 37 27.93 -7.32 22.50
C SER A 37 28.21 -5.83 22.32
N THR A 38 27.29 -5.07 21.76
CA THR A 38 27.40 -3.61 21.55
C THR A 38 26.64 -2.82 22.60
N ASN A 39 25.74 -3.47 23.37
CA ASN A 39 24.78 -2.85 24.29
C ASN A 39 23.84 -1.86 23.59
N GLU A 40 23.50 -2.15 22.33
CA GLU A 40 22.59 -1.37 21.53
C GLU A 40 21.27 -2.10 21.32
N TYR A 41 20.19 -1.36 21.15
CA TYR A 41 18.88 -1.90 20.82
C TYR A 41 18.66 -1.78 19.31
N GLU A 42 18.29 -2.90 18.69
CA GLU A 42 18.09 -3.01 17.25
C GLU A 42 16.66 -3.50 16.97
N ILE A 43 16.05 -2.95 15.92
CA ILE A 43 14.81 -3.48 15.34
C ILE A 43 15.18 -4.70 14.51
N THR A 44 14.66 -5.87 14.86
CA THR A 44 15.11 -7.17 14.28
C THR A 44 14.36 -7.60 13.04
N GLU A 45 13.29 -6.91 12.66
CA GLU A 45 12.52 -7.20 11.45
C GLU A 45 12.82 -6.14 10.38
N ASP A 46 14.05 -6.14 9.86
CA ASP A 46 14.57 -5.13 8.94
C ASP A 46 13.93 -5.13 7.54
N ASN A 47 13.04 -6.07 7.22
CA ASN A 47 12.44 -6.21 5.89
C ASN A 47 10.90 -6.22 5.89
N ASP A 48 10.25 -5.95 7.00
CA ASP A 48 8.80 -5.80 6.97
C ASP A 48 8.45 -4.40 6.39
N LEU A 49 7.94 -4.41 5.17
CA LEU A 49 7.46 -3.21 4.47
C LEU A 49 6.47 -2.41 5.35
N TYR A 50 5.72 -3.10 6.21
CA TYR A 50 4.82 -2.46 7.18
C TYR A 50 5.59 -1.61 8.19
N VAL A 51 6.68 -2.15 8.76
CA VAL A 51 7.53 -1.45 9.72
C VAL A 51 8.21 -0.25 9.06
N GLN A 52 8.73 -0.41 7.85
CA GLN A 52 9.35 0.68 7.09
C GLN A 52 8.36 1.83 6.83
N ASN A 53 7.16 1.52 6.35
CA ASN A 53 6.11 2.53 6.12
C ASN A 53 5.67 3.21 7.43
N LEU A 54 5.62 2.49 8.55
CA LEU A 54 5.30 3.06 9.85
C LEU A 54 6.39 4.02 10.35
N LEU A 55 7.66 3.66 10.19
CA LEU A 55 8.80 4.50 10.55
C LEU A 55 8.84 5.77 9.70
N GLU A 56 8.62 5.66 8.39
CA GLU A 56 8.56 6.82 7.48
C GLU A 56 7.43 7.78 7.89
N ALA A 57 6.23 7.26 8.16
CA ALA A 57 5.11 8.06 8.63
C ALA A 57 5.41 8.75 9.96
N PHE A 58 6.12 8.07 10.86
CA PHE A 58 6.54 8.62 12.15
C PHE A 58 7.60 9.70 12.00
N ASP A 59 8.57 9.54 11.10
CA ASP A 59 9.60 10.55 10.83
C ASP A 59 9.00 11.82 10.23
N VAL A 60 8.06 11.68 9.29
CA VAL A 60 7.28 12.81 8.77
C VAL A 60 6.53 13.51 9.90
N PHE A 61 5.83 12.75 10.74
CA PHE A 61 5.08 13.31 11.88
C PHE A 61 6.01 14.05 12.85
N ARG A 62 7.16 13.48 13.23
CA ARG A 62 8.16 14.12 14.08
C ARG A 62 8.71 15.41 13.49
N ALA A 63 9.06 15.38 12.20
CA ALA A 63 9.53 16.56 11.49
C ALA A 63 8.49 17.70 11.56
N LEU A 64 7.21 17.36 11.37
CA LEU A 64 6.11 18.32 11.42
C LEU A 64 5.81 18.85 12.82
N GLN A 65 6.00 18.06 13.89
CA GLN A 65 5.74 18.50 15.26
C GLN A 65 6.77 19.50 15.79
N ASN A 66 8.02 19.41 15.37
CA ASN A 66 9.12 20.19 15.93
C ASN A 66 9.16 21.65 15.45
N TYR A 67 8.38 21.99 14.43
CA TYR A 67 8.40 23.31 13.80
C TYR A 67 6.97 23.89 13.79
N GLY A 68 6.76 25.03 14.39
CA GLY A 68 5.46 25.66 14.57
C GLY A 68 4.62 25.85 13.30
N ASN A 69 4.59 27.06 12.70
CA ASN A 69 3.79 27.32 11.50
C ASN A 69 4.52 26.85 10.23
N LEU A 70 4.20 25.65 9.75
CA LEU A 70 4.85 25.01 8.58
C LEU A 70 4.25 25.42 7.22
N SER A 71 3.15 26.15 7.21
CA SER A 71 2.44 26.51 5.96
C SER A 71 3.27 27.37 5.02
N GLU A 72 4.30 28.04 5.52
CA GLU A 72 5.20 28.89 4.72
C GLU A 72 6.35 28.12 4.06
N VAL A 73 6.69 26.94 4.60
CA VAL A 73 7.86 26.15 4.18
C VAL A 73 7.51 24.77 3.64
N ILE A 74 6.27 24.29 3.84
CA ILE A 74 5.79 23.00 3.34
C ILE A 74 4.52 23.21 2.54
N GLN A 75 4.54 22.74 1.30
CA GLN A 75 3.36 22.69 0.45
C GLN A 75 2.96 21.24 0.25
N PHE A 76 1.82 20.87 0.81
CA PHE A 76 1.23 19.54 0.62
C PHE A 76 0.51 19.44 -0.73
N GLU A 77 0.51 18.22 -1.29
CA GLU A 77 -0.32 17.92 -2.47
C GLU A 77 -1.80 18.19 -2.15
N LYS A 78 -2.45 19.00 -2.99
CA LYS A 78 -3.86 19.37 -2.77
C LYS A 78 -4.84 18.25 -3.10
N ARG A 79 -4.44 17.29 -3.93
CA ARG A 79 -5.22 16.10 -4.26
C ARG A 79 -5.02 15.04 -3.18
N LEU A 80 -5.61 15.26 -2.03
CA LEU A 80 -5.60 14.27 -0.96
C LEU A 80 -6.73 13.25 -1.18
N PRO A 81 -6.44 11.95 -1.14
CA PRO A 81 -7.47 10.94 -1.11
C PRO A 81 -8.27 11.09 0.18
N ALA A 82 -9.59 11.14 0.06
CA ALA A 82 -10.49 11.08 1.19
C ALA A 82 -10.60 9.62 1.71
N GLY A 83 -11.17 9.43 2.90
CA GLY A 83 -11.56 8.12 3.40
C GLY A 83 -10.63 7.52 4.47
N THR A 84 -9.55 8.21 4.84
CA THR A 84 -8.66 7.75 5.93
C THR A 84 -9.36 7.70 7.28
N GLU A 85 -10.42 8.46 7.48
CA GLU A 85 -11.30 8.42 8.65
C GLU A 85 -11.98 7.07 8.85
N TYR A 86 -12.13 6.27 7.77
CA TYR A 86 -12.73 4.94 7.82
C TYR A 86 -11.73 3.82 8.15
N LEU A 87 -10.42 4.10 8.19
CA LEU A 87 -9.39 3.09 8.50
C LEU A 87 -9.61 2.47 9.88
N SER A 88 -9.70 3.30 10.92
CA SER A 88 -9.84 2.81 12.30
C SER A 88 -11.12 1.98 12.52
N PRO A 89 -12.31 2.42 12.10
CA PRO A 89 -13.52 1.60 12.23
C PRO A 89 -13.47 0.32 11.41
N LEU A 90 -12.89 0.32 10.20
CA LEU A 90 -12.73 -0.88 9.40
C LEU A 90 -11.73 -1.87 9.99
N LEU A 91 -10.58 -1.39 10.50
CA LEU A 91 -9.62 -2.25 11.21
C LEU A 91 -10.25 -2.94 12.41
N ARG A 92 -11.08 -2.20 13.18
CA ARG A 92 -11.82 -2.78 14.29
C ARG A 92 -12.79 -3.85 13.82
N ALA A 93 -13.55 -3.58 12.76
CA ALA A 93 -14.51 -4.53 12.20
C ALA A 93 -13.82 -5.81 11.69
N ILE A 94 -12.64 -5.69 11.04
CA ILE A 94 -11.81 -6.82 10.60
C ILE A 94 -11.37 -7.67 11.81
N LYS A 95 -10.76 -7.03 12.83
CA LYS A 95 -10.26 -7.71 14.03
C LYS A 95 -11.38 -8.43 14.79
N GLU A 96 -12.53 -7.78 14.90
CA GLU A 96 -13.68 -8.33 15.62
C GLU A 96 -14.58 -9.22 14.75
N LYS A 97 -14.23 -9.40 13.48
CA LYS A 97 -15.01 -10.18 12.47
C LYS A 97 -16.48 -9.74 12.44
N ARG A 98 -16.71 -8.46 12.25
CA ARG A 98 -18.05 -7.85 12.23
C ARG A 98 -18.41 -7.28 10.87
N GLN A 99 -19.66 -7.46 10.47
CA GLN A 99 -20.22 -6.79 9.30
C GLN A 99 -20.30 -5.28 9.53
N VAL A 100 -20.18 -4.53 8.43
CA VAL A 100 -20.39 -3.09 8.38
C VAL A 100 -21.26 -2.75 7.16
N LYS A 101 -22.02 -1.66 7.25
CA LYS A 101 -22.82 -1.15 6.15
C LYS A 101 -22.15 0.10 5.58
N LEU A 102 -21.88 0.09 4.30
CA LEU A 102 -21.31 1.21 3.55
C LEU A 102 -22.40 1.95 2.78
N HIS A 103 -22.46 3.26 2.92
CA HIS A 103 -23.12 4.14 1.97
C HIS A 103 -22.10 4.56 0.93
N TYR A 104 -22.13 3.90 -0.23
CA TYR A 104 -21.06 3.91 -1.21
C TYR A 104 -21.53 4.43 -2.55
N TYR A 105 -20.73 5.25 -3.24
CA TYR A 105 -21.05 5.71 -4.58
C TYR A 105 -20.03 5.23 -5.62
N LYS A 106 -20.50 5.04 -6.85
CA LYS A 106 -19.67 4.62 -7.98
C LYS A 106 -19.28 5.83 -8.82
N PHE A 107 -18.01 5.96 -9.17
CA PHE A 107 -17.54 7.08 -10.00
C PHE A 107 -18.13 7.11 -11.41
N TRP A 108 -18.49 5.96 -11.95
CA TRP A 108 -19.09 5.83 -13.28
C TRP A 108 -20.62 5.90 -13.30
N ASP A 109 -21.23 5.97 -12.14
CA ASP A 109 -22.67 6.17 -12.04
C ASP A 109 -23.01 7.66 -12.08
N ARG A 110 -23.58 8.10 -13.20
CA ARG A 110 -23.95 9.51 -13.41
C ARG A 110 -25.06 9.97 -12.47
N SER A 111 -25.80 9.02 -11.85
CA SER A 111 -26.88 9.36 -10.91
C SER A 111 -26.38 9.98 -9.62
N SER A 112 -25.11 9.85 -9.30
CA SER A 112 -24.50 10.25 -8.01
C SER A 112 -25.21 9.68 -6.78
N GLN A 113 -26.03 8.65 -6.97
CA GLN A 113 -26.77 8.02 -5.88
C GLN A 113 -25.84 7.11 -5.07
N THR A 114 -25.91 7.24 -3.76
CA THR A 114 -25.28 6.29 -2.85
C THR A 114 -26.06 4.99 -2.85
N GLN A 115 -25.30 3.90 -2.88
CA GLN A 115 -25.86 2.55 -2.71
C GLN A 115 -25.44 2.04 -1.33
N GLU A 116 -26.37 1.40 -0.65
CA GLU A 116 -26.02 0.67 0.56
C GLU A 116 -25.42 -0.68 0.19
N ARG A 117 -24.37 -1.07 0.93
CA ARG A 117 -23.69 -2.37 0.81
C ARG A 117 -23.36 -2.87 2.19
N THR A 118 -23.83 -4.06 2.51
CA THR A 118 -23.38 -4.78 3.69
C THR A 118 -22.15 -5.58 3.32
N ILE A 119 -21.05 -5.36 4.04
CA ILE A 119 -19.80 -6.04 3.75
C ILE A 119 -19.21 -6.72 4.98
N GLU A 120 -18.45 -7.78 4.73
CA GLU A 120 -17.55 -8.42 5.69
C GLU A 120 -16.12 -8.03 5.32
N PRO A 121 -15.53 -7.05 6.00
CA PRO A 121 -14.22 -6.54 5.63
C PRO A 121 -13.12 -7.52 6.06
N TYR A 122 -12.19 -7.84 5.16
CA TYR A 122 -11.13 -8.83 5.39
C TYR A 122 -9.74 -8.22 5.43
N LEU A 123 -9.43 -7.27 4.53
CA LEU A 123 -8.09 -6.71 4.38
C LEU A 123 -8.17 -5.24 3.95
N LEU A 124 -7.30 -4.41 4.49
CA LEU A 124 -7.05 -3.05 3.99
C LEU A 124 -5.81 -3.04 3.11
N LYS A 125 -5.92 -2.38 1.96
CA LYS A 125 -4.81 -2.21 0.99
C LYS A 125 -4.60 -0.73 0.73
N GLU A 126 -3.37 -0.28 0.89
CA GLU A 126 -2.93 0.99 0.33
C GLU A 126 -2.38 0.75 -1.09
N ALA A 127 -2.79 1.56 -2.05
CA ALA A 127 -2.25 1.56 -3.39
C ALA A 127 -2.36 2.97 -4.00
N GLN A 128 -1.26 3.49 -4.54
CA GLN A 128 -1.20 4.80 -5.20
C GLN A 128 -1.79 5.94 -4.31
N ARG A 129 -1.42 5.96 -3.03
CA ARG A 129 -1.89 6.92 -2.02
C ARG A 129 -3.38 6.87 -1.73
N ARG A 130 -4.06 5.77 -2.06
CA ARG A 130 -5.47 5.56 -1.78
C ARG A 130 -5.65 4.29 -0.99
N TRP A 131 -6.62 4.30 -0.09
CA TRP A 131 -6.97 3.14 0.71
C TRP A 131 -8.17 2.41 0.14
N TYR A 132 -8.11 1.10 0.25
CA TYR A 132 -9.13 0.17 -0.23
C TYR A 132 -9.41 -0.88 0.84
N VAL A 133 -10.62 -1.39 0.85
CA VAL A 133 -10.99 -2.56 1.65
C VAL A 133 -11.40 -3.70 0.73
N LEU A 134 -10.75 -4.85 0.90
CA LEU A 134 -11.20 -6.12 0.35
C LEU A 134 -12.24 -6.69 1.30
N ALA A 135 -13.42 -7.03 0.79
CA ALA A 135 -14.52 -7.51 1.58
C ALA A 135 -15.40 -8.47 0.78
N TRP A 136 -16.14 -9.30 1.49
CA TRP A 136 -17.28 -10.00 0.93
C TRP A 136 -18.48 -9.03 0.87
N ASP A 137 -19.00 -8.81 -0.31
CA ASP A 137 -20.23 -8.05 -0.56
C ASP A 137 -21.42 -9.00 -0.40
N VAL A 138 -22.18 -8.83 0.68
CA VAL A 138 -23.26 -9.74 1.04
C VAL A 138 -24.39 -9.73 -0.01
N GLU A 139 -24.72 -8.54 -0.57
CA GLU A 139 -25.77 -8.43 -1.59
C GLU A 139 -25.34 -8.95 -2.97
N LYS A 140 -24.04 -9.07 -3.21
CA LYS A 140 -23.49 -9.55 -4.48
C LYS A 140 -22.91 -10.94 -4.41
N GLU A 141 -22.85 -11.51 -3.21
CA GLU A 141 -22.28 -12.84 -2.96
C GLU A 141 -20.89 -13.03 -3.61
N ALA A 142 -20.04 -12.00 -3.47
CA ALA A 142 -18.73 -12.00 -4.11
C ALA A 142 -17.69 -11.17 -3.33
N LEU A 143 -16.42 -11.54 -3.46
CA LEU A 143 -15.31 -10.70 -3.04
C LEU A 143 -15.24 -9.45 -3.92
N ARG A 144 -15.13 -8.29 -3.26
CA ARG A 144 -15.03 -6.99 -3.92
C ARG A 144 -14.07 -6.08 -3.20
N VAL A 145 -13.55 -5.13 -3.97
CA VAL A 145 -12.68 -4.06 -3.46
C VAL A 145 -13.43 -2.74 -3.49
N PHE A 146 -13.46 -2.06 -2.35
CA PHE A 146 -14.11 -0.77 -2.18
C PHE A 146 -13.05 0.28 -1.84
N GLY A 147 -12.97 1.35 -2.64
CA GLY A 147 -12.12 2.50 -2.31
C GLY A 147 -12.73 3.31 -1.17
N LEU A 148 -11.94 3.59 -0.12
CA LEU A 148 -12.44 4.31 1.05
C LEU A 148 -12.87 5.74 0.73
N ASP A 149 -12.25 6.37 -0.24
CA ASP A 149 -12.60 7.71 -0.76
C ASP A 149 -14.01 7.80 -1.39
N ARG A 150 -14.64 6.66 -1.62
CA ARG A 150 -16.00 6.55 -2.15
C ARG A 150 -17.05 6.22 -1.09
N ILE A 151 -16.63 6.06 0.16
CA ILE A 151 -17.53 5.87 1.29
C ILE A 151 -18.04 7.24 1.72
N LYS A 152 -19.35 7.41 1.81
CA LYS A 152 -19.99 8.64 2.33
C LYS A 152 -20.32 8.50 3.81
N ARG A 153 -20.66 7.30 4.23
CA ARG A 153 -20.93 6.95 5.61
C ARG A 153 -20.67 5.47 5.81
N LEU A 154 -20.17 5.13 6.97
CA LEU A 154 -19.98 3.77 7.44
C LEU A 154 -20.81 3.60 8.71
N ASP A 155 -21.72 2.64 8.70
CA ASP A 155 -22.50 2.25 9.86
C ASP A 155 -21.92 0.93 10.41
N ASP A 156 -21.55 0.96 11.67
CA ASP A 156 -21.04 -0.20 12.37
C ASP A 156 -22.23 -1.05 12.83
N GLU A 157 -22.45 -2.18 12.18
CA GLU A 157 -23.46 -3.18 12.54
C GLU A 157 -23.01 -3.91 13.82
N ARG A 158 -23.12 -3.21 14.95
CA ARG A 158 -22.68 -3.74 16.26
C ARG A 158 -23.40 -5.06 16.57
N GLY A 159 -22.61 -6.11 16.72
CA GLY A 159 -23.08 -7.44 17.08
C GLY A 159 -23.32 -8.40 15.92
N VAL A 160 -23.34 -7.94 14.67
CA VAL A 160 -23.46 -8.84 13.51
C VAL A 160 -22.07 -9.35 13.12
N LYS A 161 -21.84 -10.65 13.26
CA LYS A 161 -20.58 -11.31 12.91
C LYS A 161 -20.56 -11.72 11.44
N PHE A 162 -19.34 -11.98 10.92
CA PHE A 162 -19.18 -12.58 9.60
C PHE A 162 -19.99 -13.86 9.47
N GLN A 163 -20.64 -14.03 8.34
CA GLN A 163 -21.38 -15.23 7.97
C GLN A 163 -20.59 -16.09 6.97
N HIS A 164 -19.61 -15.49 6.30
CA HIS A 164 -18.77 -16.14 5.31
C HIS A 164 -17.36 -16.37 5.85
N PRO A 165 -16.71 -17.47 5.47
CA PRO A 165 -15.32 -17.72 5.87
C PRO A 165 -14.39 -16.70 5.21
N VAL A 166 -13.43 -16.19 5.99
CA VAL A 166 -12.33 -15.41 5.43
C VAL A 166 -11.49 -16.32 4.53
N PRO A 167 -11.16 -15.91 3.29
CA PRO A 167 -10.26 -16.68 2.42
C PRO A 167 -8.94 -16.99 3.13
N LYS A 168 -8.40 -18.21 2.94
CA LYS A 168 -7.20 -18.67 3.66
C LYS A 168 -5.97 -17.81 3.37
N ASP A 169 -5.87 -17.33 2.13
CA ASP A 169 -4.70 -16.59 1.66
C ASP A 169 -5.06 -15.12 1.39
N VAL A 170 -5.94 -14.53 2.25
CA VAL A 170 -6.44 -13.17 2.05
C VAL A 170 -5.33 -12.13 2.12
N GLU A 171 -4.29 -12.35 2.92
CA GLU A 171 -3.10 -11.52 3.03
C GLU A 171 -2.31 -11.43 1.73
N HIS A 172 -2.35 -12.48 0.91
CA HIS A 172 -1.66 -12.59 -0.38
C HIS A 172 -2.53 -12.21 -1.58
N TYR A 173 -3.75 -11.74 -1.33
CA TYR A 173 -4.74 -11.50 -2.38
C TYR A 173 -4.26 -10.53 -3.49
N PHE A 174 -3.43 -9.58 -3.11
CA PHE A 174 -2.90 -8.54 -4.00
C PHE A 174 -1.44 -8.75 -4.42
N ASP A 175 -0.79 -9.84 -4.01
CA ASP A 175 0.66 -10.03 -4.24
C ASP A 175 1.05 -10.00 -5.71
N ASP A 176 0.19 -10.49 -6.59
CA ASP A 176 0.38 -10.45 -8.04
C ASP A 176 -0.26 -9.21 -8.71
N SER A 177 -0.69 -8.18 -7.96
CA SER A 177 -1.44 -7.05 -8.51
C SER A 177 -0.66 -5.75 -8.43
N PHE A 178 -0.65 -4.96 -9.52
CA PHE A 178 -0.02 -3.63 -9.54
C PHE A 178 -0.69 -2.64 -8.60
N GLY A 179 -2.01 -2.67 -8.51
CA GLY A 179 -2.80 -1.74 -7.71
C GLY A 179 -3.78 -2.45 -6.79
N ALA A 180 -4.97 -1.89 -6.70
CA ALA A 180 -6.07 -2.45 -5.93
C ALA A 180 -7.23 -2.93 -6.81
N TRP A 181 -7.10 -2.86 -8.12
CA TRP A 181 -8.13 -3.35 -9.02
C TRP A 181 -8.14 -4.87 -9.03
N VAL A 182 -9.33 -5.43 -8.93
CA VAL A 182 -9.59 -6.86 -9.06
C VAL A 182 -10.44 -7.05 -10.30
N ASP A 183 -9.88 -7.78 -11.26
CA ASP A 183 -10.61 -8.23 -12.44
C ASP A 183 -10.94 -9.71 -12.25
N ASN A 184 -12.21 -10.03 -12.12
CA ASN A 184 -12.65 -11.41 -11.93
C ASN A 184 -12.38 -12.29 -13.16
N GLU A 185 -12.16 -11.68 -14.32
CA GLU A 185 -11.85 -12.39 -15.58
C GLU A 185 -10.33 -12.66 -15.72
N ARG A 186 -9.49 -11.84 -15.07
CA ARG A 186 -8.02 -11.90 -15.11
C ARG A 186 -7.45 -12.27 -13.74
N THR A 187 -7.64 -13.51 -13.37
CA THR A 187 -7.27 -13.98 -12.01
C THR A 187 -5.84 -14.50 -11.91
N GLN A 188 -5.18 -14.77 -13.03
CA GLN A 188 -3.85 -15.35 -13.06
C GLN A 188 -2.79 -14.32 -13.40
N ALA A 189 -1.65 -14.41 -12.71
CA ALA A 189 -0.47 -13.64 -13.03
C ALA A 189 0.22 -14.21 -14.26
N GLU A 190 0.58 -13.33 -15.18
CA GLU A 190 1.30 -13.65 -16.42
C GLU A 190 2.72 -13.09 -16.37
N GLU A 191 3.59 -13.67 -17.18
CA GLU A 191 4.91 -13.10 -17.42
C GLU A 191 4.77 -11.93 -18.41
N VAL A 192 5.21 -10.75 -17.95
CA VAL A 192 5.23 -9.54 -18.77
C VAL A 192 6.68 -9.10 -18.96
N VAL A 193 7.10 -8.92 -20.20
CA VAL A 193 8.41 -8.40 -20.54
C VAL A 193 8.25 -7.06 -21.24
N LEU A 194 8.89 -6.04 -20.65
CA LEU A 194 8.81 -4.65 -21.07
C LEU A 194 10.20 -4.15 -21.45
N ALA A 195 10.28 -3.37 -22.52
CA ALA A 195 11.47 -2.57 -22.81
C ALA A 195 11.14 -1.09 -22.62
N PHE A 196 11.92 -0.43 -21.75
CA PHE A 196 11.85 1.02 -21.59
C PHE A 196 13.03 1.65 -22.32
N ARG A 197 12.73 2.64 -23.16
CA ARG A 197 13.74 3.32 -23.99
C ARG A 197 13.91 4.76 -23.53
N LYS A 198 15.16 5.21 -23.50
CA LYS A 198 15.48 6.61 -23.37
C LYS A 198 15.08 7.35 -24.67
N LEU A 199 14.22 8.33 -24.56
CA LEU A 199 13.88 9.17 -25.70
C LEU A 199 14.92 10.29 -25.90
N PRO A 200 14.98 10.90 -27.08
CA PRO A 200 15.76 12.10 -27.31
C PRO A 200 15.49 13.18 -26.27
N THR A 201 16.48 14.01 -25.95
CA THR A 201 16.46 14.95 -24.82
C THR A 201 15.35 16.01 -24.88
N ASP A 202 14.83 16.31 -26.07
CA ASP A 202 13.73 17.23 -26.28
C ASP A 202 12.34 16.65 -25.95
N THR A 203 12.27 15.33 -25.80
CA THR A 203 11.03 14.59 -25.49
C THR A 203 11.14 13.76 -24.22
N VAL A 204 12.17 13.99 -23.38
CA VAL A 204 12.44 13.18 -22.21
C VAL A 204 11.35 13.34 -21.15
N PHE A 205 10.62 12.27 -20.91
CA PHE A 205 9.69 12.16 -19.81
C PHE A 205 10.37 11.54 -18.56
N ILE A 206 11.18 10.52 -18.76
CA ILE A 206 12.01 9.92 -17.72
C ILE A 206 13.49 10.03 -18.16
N PRO A 207 14.32 10.79 -17.44
CA PRO A 207 15.70 11.05 -17.86
C PRO A 207 16.56 9.79 -17.97
N ASN A 208 16.36 8.83 -17.07
CA ASN A 208 17.03 7.53 -17.08
C ASN A 208 16.04 6.46 -16.58
N PRO A 209 15.34 5.77 -17.49
CA PRO A 209 14.32 4.78 -17.12
C PRO A 209 14.91 3.62 -16.30
N ALA A 210 16.15 3.21 -16.52
CA ALA A 210 16.77 2.14 -15.75
C ALA A 210 16.86 2.50 -14.26
N LYS A 211 17.49 3.64 -13.94
CA LYS A 211 17.64 4.09 -12.56
C LYS A 211 16.32 4.44 -11.88
N TYR A 212 15.36 4.96 -12.64
CA TYR A 212 14.04 5.25 -12.12
C TYR A 212 13.31 3.97 -11.72
N LEU A 213 13.30 2.96 -12.60
CA LEU A 213 12.63 1.68 -12.35
C LEU A 213 13.39 0.78 -11.36
N GLU A 214 14.69 1.01 -11.15
CA GLU A 214 15.44 0.39 -10.07
C GLU A 214 15.05 0.99 -8.71
N ALA A 215 14.95 2.32 -8.63
CA ALA A 215 14.57 3.03 -7.40
C ALA A 215 13.07 2.90 -7.07
N MET A 216 12.21 2.81 -8.11
CA MET A 216 10.76 2.67 -7.98
C MET A 216 10.27 1.51 -8.86
N PRO A 217 10.44 0.26 -8.43
CA PRO A 217 9.99 -0.90 -9.17
C PRO A 217 8.47 -0.88 -9.41
N LEU A 218 8.05 -1.29 -10.59
CA LEU A 218 6.62 -1.42 -10.92
C LEU A 218 5.92 -2.48 -10.06
N HIS A 219 6.66 -3.51 -9.67
CA HIS A 219 6.15 -4.61 -8.86
C HIS A 219 7.29 -5.34 -8.15
N SER A 220 7.00 -5.99 -7.01
CA SER A 220 7.99 -6.76 -6.25
C SER A 220 8.63 -7.91 -7.04
N SER A 221 7.93 -8.44 -8.06
CA SER A 221 8.46 -9.48 -8.95
C SER A 221 9.37 -8.96 -10.06
N GLN A 222 9.64 -7.64 -10.10
CA GLN A 222 10.46 -7.04 -11.16
C GLN A 222 11.87 -7.60 -11.18
N GLN A 223 12.32 -7.99 -12.35
CA GLN A 223 13.69 -8.41 -12.62
C GLN A 223 14.22 -7.70 -13.85
N ILE A 224 15.41 -7.10 -13.73
CA ILE A 224 16.11 -6.50 -14.86
C ILE A 224 16.76 -7.64 -15.65
N LEU A 225 16.36 -7.82 -16.92
CA LEU A 225 16.93 -8.83 -17.81
C LEU A 225 18.12 -8.30 -18.57
N LYS A 226 18.07 -7.03 -18.98
CA LYS A 226 19.11 -6.39 -19.78
C LYS A 226 19.09 -4.89 -19.50
N GLU A 227 20.26 -4.33 -19.35
CA GLU A 227 20.46 -2.88 -19.26
C GLU A 227 21.45 -2.47 -20.36
N GLU A 228 21.05 -1.50 -21.18
CA GLU A 228 21.84 -0.86 -22.20
C GLU A 228 21.88 0.65 -21.95
N GLU A 229 22.76 1.37 -22.62
CA GLU A 229 22.88 2.82 -22.43
C GLU A 229 21.57 3.58 -22.65
N GLU A 230 20.73 3.11 -23.59
CA GLU A 230 19.49 3.77 -24.00
C GLU A 230 18.22 2.97 -23.74
N ALA A 231 18.32 1.77 -23.17
CA ALA A 231 17.18 0.91 -22.92
C ALA A 231 17.39 0.00 -21.73
N ILE A 232 16.29 -0.30 -21.04
CA ILE A 232 16.25 -1.35 -20.02
C ILE A 232 15.14 -2.34 -20.40
N VAL A 233 15.45 -3.62 -20.30
CA VAL A 233 14.47 -4.70 -20.46
C VAL A 233 14.24 -5.33 -19.11
N LEU A 234 12.99 -5.37 -18.68
CA LEU A 234 12.59 -5.95 -17.41
C LEU A 234 11.48 -6.97 -17.60
N ARG A 235 11.42 -7.90 -16.66
CA ARG A 235 10.41 -8.92 -16.56
C ARG A 235 9.64 -8.76 -15.27
N LEU A 236 8.33 -8.96 -15.35
CA LEU A 236 7.39 -8.97 -14.23
C LEU A 236 6.56 -10.25 -14.29
N ARG A 237 6.12 -10.73 -13.13
CA ARG A 237 5.03 -11.70 -13.03
C ARG A 237 3.86 -11.00 -12.33
N ILE A 238 2.81 -10.67 -13.10
CA ILE A 238 1.76 -9.77 -12.62
C ILE A 238 0.42 -10.05 -13.30
N LYS A 239 -0.67 -9.76 -12.61
CA LYS A 239 -2.02 -9.72 -13.20
C LYS A 239 -2.14 -8.47 -14.05
N ILE A 240 -2.53 -8.65 -15.32
CA ILE A 240 -2.76 -7.53 -16.24
C ILE A 240 -4.12 -6.90 -15.90
N THR A 241 -4.08 -5.90 -15.04
CA THR A 241 -5.26 -5.18 -14.55
C THR A 241 -5.38 -3.79 -15.19
N PRO A 242 -6.56 -3.15 -15.16
CA PRO A 242 -6.72 -1.77 -15.62
C PRO A 242 -5.76 -0.77 -14.96
N ASP A 243 -5.40 -0.96 -13.68
CA ASP A 243 -4.41 -0.13 -13.00
C ASP A 243 -3.02 -0.26 -13.64
N PHE A 244 -2.61 -1.49 -13.96
CA PHE A 244 -1.34 -1.76 -14.61
C PHE A 244 -1.30 -1.21 -16.04
N ILE A 245 -2.38 -1.42 -16.81
CA ILE A 245 -2.49 -0.86 -18.17
C ILE A 245 -2.42 0.67 -18.15
N LYS A 246 -3.09 1.31 -17.19
CA LYS A 246 -3.03 2.77 -17.01
C LYS A 246 -1.61 3.23 -16.69
N GLU A 247 -0.89 2.50 -15.85
CA GLU A 247 0.50 2.80 -15.54
C GLU A 247 1.36 2.74 -16.81
N LEU A 248 1.26 1.65 -17.58
CA LEU A 248 2.00 1.52 -18.84
C LEU A 248 1.66 2.62 -19.86
N LEU A 249 0.39 3.02 -19.94
CA LEU A 249 -0.03 4.13 -20.81
C LEU A 249 0.60 5.47 -20.39
N SER A 250 0.91 5.65 -19.10
CA SER A 250 1.55 6.88 -18.60
C SER A 250 2.97 7.09 -19.14
N TYR A 251 3.67 6.00 -19.49
CA TYR A 251 5.01 6.05 -20.10
C TYR A 251 4.98 6.37 -21.61
N GLY A 252 3.80 6.30 -22.23
CA GLY A 252 3.64 6.64 -23.65
C GLY A 252 4.55 5.83 -24.55
N LYS A 253 5.38 6.52 -25.37
CA LYS A 253 6.30 5.89 -26.32
C LYS A 253 7.58 5.34 -25.69
N GLN A 254 7.81 5.59 -24.42
CA GLN A 254 9.01 5.09 -23.74
C GLN A 254 8.91 3.61 -23.40
N VAL A 255 7.71 3.04 -23.32
CA VAL A 255 7.49 1.63 -23.03
C VAL A 255 7.06 0.87 -24.28
N GLU A 256 7.70 -0.27 -24.50
CA GLU A 256 7.37 -1.25 -25.53
C GLU A 256 7.08 -2.59 -24.84
N ILE A 257 5.96 -3.21 -25.18
CA ILE A 257 5.59 -4.52 -24.66
C ILE A 257 6.22 -5.59 -25.55
N LEU A 258 7.11 -6.40 -24.99
CA LEU A 258 7.72 -7.52 -25.70
C LEU A 258 6.89 -8.80 -25.54
N THR A 259 6.28 -8.97 -24.37
CA THR A 259 5.41 -10.11 -24.02
C THR A 259 4.43 -9.66 -22.92
N PRO A 260 3.18 -10.13 -22.94
CA PRO A 260 2.50 -10.94 -23.95
C PRO A 260 1.92 -10.07 -25.08
N ALA A 261 1.69 -10.70 -26.25
CA ALA A 261 1.18 -9.99 -27.44
C ALA A 261 -0.20 -9.32 -27.22
N HIS A 262 -1.10 -9.98 -26.47
CA HIS A 262 -2.43 -9.43 -26.20
C HIS A 262 -2.39 -8.12 -25.38
N LEU A 263 -1.39 -7.94 -24.52
CA LEU A 263 -1.20 -6.68 -23.79
C LEU A 263 -0.77 -5.56 -24.74
N GLN A 264 0.11 -5.86 -25.71
CA GLN A 264 0.52 -4.92 -26.75
C GLN A 264 -0.68 -4.46 -27.59
N GLU A 265 -1.53 -5.40 -27.98
CA GLU A 265 -2.77 -5.11 -28.74
C GLU A 265 -3.72 -4.22 -27.95
N GLU A 266 -3.93 -4.54 -26.66
CA GLU A 266 -4.79 -3.75 -25.77
C GLU A 266 -4.28 -2.32 -25.55
N LEU A 267 -2.97 -2.13 -25.34
CA LEU A 267 -2.38 -0.81 -25.22
C LEU A 267 -2.56 0.00 -26.52
N THR A 268 -2.26 -0.62 -27.66
CA THR A 268 -2.40 0.04 -28.96
C THR A 268 -3.85 0.46 -29.25
N ALA A 269 -4.81 -0.36 -28.86
CA ALA A 269 -6.23 -0.04 -29.01
C ALA A 269 -6.67 1.15 -28.14
N LYS A 270 -6.07 1.33 -26.95
CA LYS A 270 -6.39 2.41 -26.02
C LYS A 270 -5.62 3.71 -26.29
N GLN A 271 -4.59 3.68 -27.14
CA GLN A 271 -3.83 4.86 -27.55
C GLN A 271 -4.43 5.59 -28.76
N LYS A 272 -5.36 4.94 -29.47
CA LYS A 272 -6.15 5.51 -30.59
C LYS A 272 -7.38 6.25 -30.06
#